data_c5832028a3b15b28b47f0ee0fcb32e70
#
_entry.id   c5832028a3b15b28b47f0ee0fcb32e70
#
_cell.length_a   1.000
_cell.length_b   1.000
_cell.length_c   1.000
_cell.angle_alpha   90.00
_cell.angle_beta   90.00
_cell.angle_gamma   90.00
#
_symmetry.space_group_name_H-M   'P 1'
#
loop_
_entity.id
_entity.type
_entity.pdbx_description
1 polymer ?
#
loop_
_entity_poly.entity_id
_entity_poly.type
_entity_poly.pdbx_seq_one_letter_code
_entity_poly.pdbx_strand_id
1 'polypeptide(L)'
;MKVKDLPPGRLLSVAPETKLADVARDMRAHDSDSVAVIDDARLVGIITERDLVRAIADGLNPMQASARLVMTSDPATVSLDEDVNVVAVKMMRLGIRHLPVVDEQGRPAGLVSARNLVALLDRA
;
A
#
# COMPACT_ATOMS: atom_id res chain seq x y z
N MET A 1 -20.75 -5.42 -4.56
CA MET A 1 -19.50 -5.62 -5.32
C MET A 1 -18.38 -5.99 -4.36
N LYS A 2 -17.61 -6.97 -4.69
CA LYS A 2 -16.48 -7.43 -3.88
C LYS A 2 -15.17 -6.89 -4.43
N VAL A 3 -14.14 -6.90 -3.57
CA VAL A 3 -12.80 -6.45 -3.94
C VAL A 3 -12.31 -7.14 -5.23
N LYS A 4 -12.57 -8.44 -5.38
CA LYS A 4 -12.15 -9.20 -6.57
C LYS A 4 -12.81 -8.73 -7.86
N ASP A 5 -13.91 -8.00 -7.77
CA ASP A 5 -14.64 -7.46 -8.94
C ASP A 5 -14.08 -6.12 -9.42
N LEU A 6 -13.20 -5.50 -8.64
CA LEU A 6 -12.54 -4.26 -9.03
C LEU A 6 -11.49 -4.54 -10.11
N PRO A 7 -11.23 -3.55 -11.00
CA PRO A 7 -10.08 -3.65 -11.89
C PRO A 7 -8.82 -3.91 -11.06
N PRO A 8 -7.92 -4.82 -11.48
CA PRO A 8 -6.75 -5.14 -10.68
C PRO A 8 -5.87 -3.92 -10.48
N GLY A 9 -5.70 -3.53 -9.22
CA GLY A 9 -4.74 -2.51 -8.83
C GLY A 9 -3.34 -3.12 -8.80
N ARG A 10 -2.41 -2.44 -9.42
CA ARG A 10 -1.03 -2.90 -9.44
C ARG A 10 -0.40 -2.68 -8.07
N LEU A 11 0.11 -3.75 -7.48
CA LEU A 11 0.84 -3.67 -6.23
C LEU A 11 2.32 -3.46 -6.55
N LEU A 12 2.80 -2.25 -6.32
CA LEU A 12 4.22 -1.97 -6.38
C LEU A 12 4.85 -2.47 -5.08
N SER A 13 5.92 -3.23 -5.17
CA SER A 13 6.54 -3.82 -3.99
C SER A 13 8.06 -3.62 -3.97
N VAL A 14 8.60 -3.57 -2.75
CA VAL A 14 10.03 -3.48 -2.49
C VAL A 14 10.41 -4.46 -1.39
N ALA A 15 11.70 -4.79 -1.33
CA ALA A 15 12.23 -5.60 -0.23
C ALA A 15 12.47 -4.72 1.01
N PRO A 16 12.48 -5.31 2.23
CA PRO A 16 12.70 -4.54 3.45
C PRO A 16 14.01 -3.76 3.47
N GLU A 17 15.02 -4.23 2.77
CA GLU A 17 16.36 -3.61 2.76
C GLU A 17 16.52 -2.53 1.69
N THR A 18 15.49 -2.32 0.87
CA THR A 18 15.52 -1.28 -0.16
C THR A 18 15.67 0.09 0.48
N LYS A 19 16.58 0.91 -0.06
CA LYS A 19 16.80 2.26 0.45
C LYS A 19 15.65 3.18 0.09
N LEU A 20 15.34 4.15 0.95
CA LEU A 20 14.22 5.06 0.73
C LEU A 20 14.33 5.84 -0.58
N ALA A 21 15.54 6.20 -0.99
CA ALA A 21 15.75 6.87 -2.27
C ALA A 21 15.25 6.00 -3.44
N ASP A 22 15.50 4.69 -3.38
CA ASP A 22 15.05 3.75 -4.42
C ASP A 22 13.54 3.53 -4.34
N VAL A 23 12.98 3.48 -3.13
CA VAL A 23 11.52 3.42 -2.94
C VAL A 23 10.86 4.63 -3.61
N ALA A 24 11.39 5.83 -3.36
CA ALA A 24 10.85 7.06 -3.94
C ALA A 24 10.96 7.06 -5.48
N ARG A 25 12.07 6.57 -6.02
CA ARG A 25 12.25 6.46 -7.48
C ARG A 25 11.25 5.50 -8.10
N ASP A 26 11.01 4.36 -7.45
CA ASP A 26 10.04 3.38 -7.92
C ASP A 26 8.63 3.96 -7.91
N MET A 27 8.27 4.66 -6.84
CA MET A 27 6.95 5.30 -6.73
C MET A 27 6.76 6.33 -7.86
N ARG A 28 7.77 7.14 -8.12
CA ARG A 28 7.71 8.14 -9.19
C ARG A 28 7.63 7.48 -10.57
N ALA A 29 8.44 6.46 -10.80
CA ALA A 29 8.48 5.78 -12.09
C ALA A 29 7.15 5.11 -12.45
N HIS A 30 6.41 4.64 -11.44
CA HIS A 30 5.13 3.94 -11.63
C HIS A 30 3.92 4.81 -11.29
N ASP A 31 4.13 6.09 -10.99
CA ASP A 31 3.08 7.02 -10.57
C ASP A 31 2.22 6.44 -9.45
N SER A 32 2.87 5.84 -8.47
CA SER A 32 2.22 5.22 -7.32
C SER A 32 2.54 6.04 -6.06
N ASP A 33 1.55 6.22 -5.21
CA ASP A 33 1.71 6.93 -3.94
C ASP A 33 1.94 6.00 -2.75
N SER A 34 2.11 4.71 -3.03
CA SER A 34 2.40 3.72 -1.98
C SER A 34 3.15 2.54 -2.56
N VAL A 35 3.86 1.82 -1.68
CA VAL A 35 4.50 0.54 -2.01
C VAL A 35 4.25 -0.45 -0.88
N ALA A 36 4.12 -1.72 -1.24
CA ALA A 36 4.13 -2.80 -0.28
C ALA A 36 5.57 -3.21 0.01
N VAL A 37 5.85 -3.56 1.26
CA VAL A 37 7.13 -4.15 1.63
C VAL A 37 6.90 -5.65 1.80
N ILE A 38 7.60 -6.44 0.99
CA ILE A 38 7.41 -7.89 0.92
C ILE A 38 8.72 -8.58 1.27
N ASP A 39 8.64 -9.51 2.22
CA ASP A 39 9.79 -10.32 2.67
C ASP A 39 9.37 -11.79 2.60
N ASP A 40 10.14 -12.59 1.86
CA ASP A 40 9.88 -14.02 1.71
C ASP A 40 8.42 -14.30 1.30
N ALA A 41 7.97 -13.61 0.25
CA ALA A 41 6.63 -13.71 -0.31
C ALA A 41 5.50 -13.25 0.62
N ARG A 42 5.83 -12.63 1.76
CA ARG A 42 4.84 -12.14 2.73
C ARG A 42 4.84 -10.62 2.81
N LEU A 43 3.65 -10.07 2.94
CA LEU A 43 3.49 -8.64 3.18
C LEU A 43 3.89 -8.34 4.63
N VAL A 44 4.95 -7.54 4.80
CA VAL A 44 5.44 -7.16 6.13
C VAL A 44 5.21 -5.69 6.46
N GLY A 45 4.93 -4.87 5.46
CA GLY A 45 4.70 -3.46 5.70
C GLY A 45 4.18 -2.73 4.49
N ILE A 46 3.88 -1.44 4.69
CA ILE A 46 3.49 -0.53 3.63
C ILE A 46 4.18 0.81 3.85
N ILE A 47 4.56 1.48 2.77
CA ILE A 47 5.14 2.83 2.79
C ILE A 47 4.31 3.69 1.85
N THR A 48 3.94 4.89 2.32
CA THR A 48 3.22 5.89 1.53
C THR A 48 4.09 7.11 1.31
N GLU A 49 3.66 8.00 0.42
CA GLU A 49 4.33 9.29 0.23
C GLU A 49 4.45 10.06 1.55
N ARG A 50 3.43 9.99 2.41
CA ARG A 50 3.44 10.65 3.71
C ARG A 50 4.56 10.11 4.59
N ASP A 51 4.79 8.80 4.56
CA ASP A 51 5.88 8.19 5.32
C ASP A 51 7.24 8.70 4.87
N LEU A 52 7.42 8.88 3.56
CA LEU A 52 8.67 9.42 3.02
C LEU A 52 8.87 10.88 3.43
N VAL A 53 7.82 11.68 3.41
CA VAL A 53 7.88 13.08 3.85
C VAL A 53 8.27 13.14 5.34
N ARG A 54 7.64 12.32 6.17
CA ARG A 54 7.95 12.25 7.60
C ARG A 54 9.41 11.83 7.84
N ALA A 55 9.88 10.84 7.11
CA ALA A 55 11.26 10.37 7.24
C ALA A 55 12.26 11.48 6.96
N ILE A 56 12.04 12.24 5.89
CA ILE A 56 12.90 13.36 5.53
C ILE A 56 12.82 14.45 6.58
N ALA A 57 11.62 14.79 7.05
CA ALA A 57 11.42 15.79 8.11
C ALA A 57 12.12 15.40 9.41
N ASP A 58 12.18 14.10 9.72
CA ASP A 58 12.85 13.56 10.90
C ASP A 58 14.37 13.48 10.74
N GLY A 59 14.90 13.87 9.60
CA GLY A 59 16.34 13.90 9.36
C GLY A 59 16.97 12.61 8.89
N LEU A 60 16.15 11.63 8.48
CA LEU A 60 16.68 10.39 7.95
C LEU A 60 17.32 10.62 6.57
N ASN A 61 18.48 9.99 6.35
CA ASN A 61 19.15 10.05 5.05
C ASN A 61 18.54 8.97 4.13
N PRO A 62 17.82 9.37 3.07
CA PRO A 62 17.15 8.38 2.19
C PRO A 62 18.12 7.49 1.42
N MET A 63 19.39 7.89 1.34
CA MET A 63 20.44 7.07 0.70
C MET A 63 20.92 5.93 1.61
N GLN A 64 20.60 5.99 2.90
CA GLN A 64 21.05 5.00 3.90
C GLN A 64 19.91 4.29 4.59
N ALA A 65 18.82 4.99 4.87
CA ALA A 65 17.68 4.41 5.58
C ALA A 65 16.94 3.39 4.71
N SER A 66 16.56 2.27 5.33
CA SER A 66 15.88 1.18 4.63
C SER A 66 14.36 1.29 4.76
N ALA A 67 13.66 0.60 3.85
CA ALA A 67 12.20 0.49 3.89
C ALA A 67 11.72 -0.04 5.23
N ARG A 68 12.40 -1.04 5.79
CA ARG A 68 12.05 -1.65 7.08
C ARG A 68 11.96 -0.61 8.19
N LEU A 69 12.86 0.37 8.18
CA LEU A 69 12.92 1.39 9.22
C LEU A 69 11.69 2.32 9.22
N VAL A 70 11.12 2.55 8.04
CA VAL A 70 10.11 3.59 7.84
C VAL A 70 8.70 3.01 7.63
N MET A 71 8.60 1.76 7.19
CA MET A 71 7.32 1.13 6.88
C MET A 71 6.37 1.10 8.08
N THR A 72 5.07 1.14 7.81
CA THR A 72 4.08 0.72 8.78
C THR A 72 4.08 -0.80 8.78
N SER A 73 4.49 -1.40 9.91
CA SER A 73 4.56 -2.85 10.06
C SER A 73 3.17 -3.42 10.28
N ASP A 74 2.99 -4.66 9.82
CA ASP A 74 1.74 -5.38 10.02
C ASP A 74 0.54 -4.53 9.60
N PRO A 75 0.50 -4.09 8.33
CA PRO A 75 -0.53 -3.17 7.87
C PRO A 75 -1.90 -3.82 7.86
N ALA A 76 -2.95 -2.99 8.00
CA ALA A 76 -4.31 -3.47 7.77
C ALA A 76 -4.43 -3.98 6.34
N THR A 77 -5.14 -5.08 6.15
CA THR A 77 -5.32 -5.71 4.84
C THR A 77 -6.80 -5.99 4.59
N VAL A 78 -7.12 -6.30 3.34
CA VAL A 78 -8.46 -6.76 2.95
C VAL A 78 -8.32 -8.04 2.14
N SER A 79 -9.38 -8.85 2.14
CA SER A 79 -9.43 -10.05 1.32
C SER A 79 -10.17 -9.78 0.01
N LEU A 80 -9.97 -10.67 -0.97
CA LEU A 80 -10.65 -10.58 -2.26
C LEU A 80 -12.17 -10.67 -2.15
N ASP A 81 -12.67 -11.33 -1.10
CA ASP A 81 -14.09 -11.56 -0.91
C ASP A 81 -14.79 -10.47 -0.09
N GLU A 82 -14.06 -9.49 0.44
CA GLU A 82 -14.68 -8.41 1.18
C GLU A 82 -15.52 -7.51 0.27
N ASP A 83 -16.63 -7.02 0.81
CA ASP A 83 -17.47 -6.04 0.12
C ASP A 83 -16.77 -4.69 0.07
N VAL A 84 -16.86 -4.01 -1.08
CA VAL A 84 -16.19 -2.71 -1.26
C VAL A 84 -16.70 -1.66 -0.29
N ASN A 85 -17.96 -1.74 0.14
CA ASN A 85 -18.49 -0.80 1.13
C ASN A 85 -17.82 -0.99 2.50
N VAL A 86 -17.54 -2.23 2.87
CA VAL A 86 -16.81 -2.54 4.11
C VAL A 86 -15.39 -1.98 4.03
N VAL A 87 -14.75 -2.14 2.87
CA VAL A 87 -13.40 -1.60 2.64
C VAL A 87 -13.40 -0.07 2.76
N ALA A 88 -14.38 0.60 2.17
CA ALA A 88 -14.49 2.06 2.26
C ALA A 88 -14.63 2.53 3.71
N VAL A 89 -15.48 1.86 4.51
CA VAL A 89 -15.65 2.17 5.92
C VAL A 89 -14.34 1.95 6.69
N LYS A 90 -13.64 0.87 6.40
CA LYS A 90 -12.34 0.57 7.02
C LYS A 90 -11.33 1.66 6.74
N MET A 91 -11.24 2.15 5.51
CA MET A 91 -10.35 3.26 5.15
C MET A 91 -10.70 4.52 5.93
N MET A 92 -11.98 4.84 6.06
CA MET A 92 -12.43 6.01 6.81
C MET A 92 -12.07 5.91 8.29
N ARG A 93 -12.31 4.75 8.90
CA ARG A 93 -12.04 4.54 10.33
C ARG A 93 -10.57 4.60 10.66
N LEU A 94 -9.72 4.06 9.77
CA LEU A 94 -8.29 4.01 9.98
C LEU A 94 -7.57 5.26 9.48
N GLY A 95 -8.28 6.14 8.74
CA GLY A 95 -7.67 7.34 8.17
C GLY A 95 -6.62 7.04 7.12
N ILE A 96 -6.81 5.96 6.36
CA ILE A 96 -5.86 5.52 5.35
C ILE A 96 -6.52 5.47 3.97
N ARG A 97 -5.71 5.59 2.92
CA ARG A 97 -6.18 5.64 1.54
C ARG A 97 -5.81 4.41 0.72
N HIS A 98 -5.08 3.48 1.31
CA HIS A 98 -4.55 2.31 0.63
C HIS A 98 -4.68 1.11 1.53
N LEU A 99 -5.17 0.00 0.98
CA LEU A 99 -5.24 -1.26 1.69
C LEU A 99 -4.69 -2.36 0.79
N PRO A 100 -3.63 -3.04 1.22
CA PRO A 100 -3.16 -4.21 0.51
C PRO A 100 -4.23 -5.31 0.53
N VAL A 101 -4.37 -5.99 -0.60
CA VAL A 101 -5.24 -7.15 -0.74
C VAL A 101 -4.40 -8.39 -0.56
N VAL A 102 -4.85 -9.30 0.26
CA VAL A 102 -4.18 -10.58 0.48
C VAL A 102 -5.09 -11.75 0.12
N ASP A 103 -4.48 -12.88 -0.28
CA ASP A 103 -5.21 -14.10 -0.55
C ASP A 103 -5.44 -14.89 0.75
N GLU A 104 -6.01 -16.10 0.63
CA GLU A 104 -6.34 -16.94 1.77
C GLU A 104 -5.09 -17.37 2.56
N GLN A 105 -3.92 -17.39 1.91
CA GLN A 105 -2.67 -17.75 2.54
C GLN A 105 -1.92 -16.52 3.08
N GLY A 106 -2.53 -15.33 3.01
CA GLY A 106 -1.90 -14.10 3.46
C GLY A 106 -0.89 -13.51 2.50
N ARG A 107 -0.85 -14.00 1.25
CA ARG A 107 0.08 -13.50 0.24
C ARG A 107 -0.49 -12.27 -0.46
N PRO A 108 0.37 -11.31 -0.84
CA PRO A 108 -0.10 -10.11 -1.53
C PRO A 108 -0.80 -10.46 -2.85
N ALA A 109 -1.99 -9.91 -3.06
CA ALA A 109 -2.78 -10.14 -4.26
C ALA A 109 -3.14 -8.85 -5.01
N GLY A 110 -2.84 -7.70 -4.44
CA GLY A 110 -3.13 -6.42 -5.07
C GLY A 110 -3.21 -5.28 -4.07
N LEU A 111 -3.72 -4.16 -4.54
CA LEU A 111 -3.88 -2.95 -3.73
C LEU A 111 -5.22 -2.30 -4.08
N VAL A 112 -5.97 -1.92 -3.04
CA VAL A 112 -7.16 -1.09 -3.20
C VAL A 112 -6.83 0.30 -2.68
N SER A 113 -7.12 1.33 -3.47
CA SER A 113 -6.96 2.71 -3.04
C SER A 113 -8.31 3.40 -2.94
N ALA A 114 -8.36 4.49 -2.16
CA ALA A 114 -9.55 5.33 -2.09
C ALA A 114 -9.93 5.83 -3.49
N ARG A 115 -8.95 6.11 -4.35
CA ARG A 115 -9.17 6.53 -5.73
C ARG A 115 -9.95 5.47 -6.52
N ASN A 116 -9.62 4.19 -6.34
CA ASN A 116 -10.35 3.09 -7.00
C ASN A 116 -11.81 3.07 -6.58
N LEU A 117 -12.09 3.31 -5.29
CA LEU A 117 -13.46 3.30 -4.77
C LEU A 117 -14.26 4.52 -5.26
N VAL A 118 -13.63 5.69 -5.29
CA VAL A 118 -14.29 6.91 -5.80
C VAL A 118 -14.66 6.74 -7.28
N ALA A 119 -13.81 6.11 -8.07
CA ALA A 119 -14.07 5.87 -9.48
C ALA A 119 -15.34 5.05 -9.72
N LEU A 120 -15.76 4.21 -8.76
CA LEU A 120 -17.00 3.45 -8.87
C LEU A 120 -18.25 4.35 -8.82
N LEU A 121 -18.17 5.49 -8.14
CA LEU A 121 -19.29 6.41 -8.02
C LEU A 121 -19.67 7.02 -9.36
N ASP A 122 -18.70 7.20 -10.25
CA ASP A 122 -18.93 7.74 -11.58
C ASP A 122 -19.69 6.78 -12.50
N ARG A 123 -19.76 5.51 -12.11
CA ARG A 123 -20.44 4.47 -12.87
C ARG A 123 -21.85 4.17 -12.37
N ALA A 124 -22.21 4.77 -11.27
CA ALA A 124 -23.51 4.55 -10.65
C ALA A 124 -24.65 5.25 -11.39
#